data_0c45cd884d17bc4f93bad523ee8ab43f
#
_entry.id   0c45cd884d17bc4f93bad523ee8ab43f
#
_cell.length_a   1.000
_cell.length_b   1.000
_cell.length_c   1.000
_cell.angle_alpha   90.00
_cell.angle_beta   90.00
_cell.angle_gamma   90.00
#
_symmetry.space_group_name_H-M   'P 1'
#
loop_
_entity.id
_entity.type
_entity.pdbx_description
1 polymer ?
#
loop_
_entity_poly.entity_id
_entity_poly.type
_entity_poly.pdbx_seq_one_letter_code
_entity_poly.pdbx_strand_id
1 'polypeptide(L)'
;MILRKAWQRTTFWLGIGWSLLWSLLLSELSLIQQLDLSQHDRALRLNSFHTPPSEIILVAITDADLKTWELANELIVYSNLIDRLFDADAAVIVLNLLPNWVQASDHPNNPIKTLIQRHSDRLVLVLPTNRATQPNPTEWRSYEYFLPSTNTGKPLFPLQSILGFMEYEPEAKYPQNYRSTARQASLSGQFTLTHSLDQNQTLDSAALLTLKKFKPQQQSFSIPQTPIQIHFWEATRTFPTLEARSLLNDNSSIPQVHNKIVLVGFSDTNNPDAFAVRSPFGKLMPAVELQANLLASLLTGTFARIVPTWLQNVLIVLGGILISKWVVLGKLNSRARRRYRYWLYPVLGLGGFGTIAIVLFGQGWVLPITLPLFTWTATGVSVFISLLLGVQKDLINQQQCEIDRLHSLEQTAAIAQAKKMLDRLASNIHEGPLQELKLVMDRLEILEFNNAISNLDPILDRLESLGRHLRQQLNQTRAITLEITPELKAGLDVGIKAKLQQSIDSGELTLRVVQQLHPLEEDEFNSLWLEAREDIYHFFCESIHNVIRHAQPPYGTATQVRVSLHQQDKHCILTIENDGAQLQPSVFE
;
A
#
# COMPACT_ATOMS: atom_id res chain seq x y z
N MET A 1 21.95 -2.96 27.63
CA MET A 1 22.74 -2.99 26.38
C MET A 1 22.13 -3.93 25.33
N ILE A 2 21.62 -5.10 25.69
CA ILE A 2 21.01 -6.11 24.80
C ILE A 2 19.73 -5.60 24.14
N LEU A 3 18.82 -4.98 24.86
CA LEU A 3 17.59 -4.37 24.33
C LEU A 3 17.87 -3.29 23.28
N ARG A 4 18.94 -2.51 23.44
CA ARG A 4 19.33 -1.46 22.47
C ARG A 4 19.80 -2.07 21.12
N LYS A 5 20.48 -3.22 21.14
CA LYS A 5 20.90 -3.95 19.92
C LYS A 5 19.72 -4.62 19.21
N ALA A 6 18.77 -5.19 19.95
CA ALA A 6 17.57 -5.78 19.38
C ALA A 6 16.71 -4.72 18.69
N TRP A 7 16.50 -3.57 19.33
CA TRP A 7 15.77 -2.44 18.75
C TRP A 7 16.44 -1.84 17.50
N GLN A 8 17.78 -1.82 17.46
CA GLN A 8 18.50 -1.36 16.26
C GLN A 8 18.34 -2.32 15.08
N ARG A 9 18.21 -3.62 15.31
CA ARG A 9 17.92 -4.60 14.25
C ARG A 9 16.49 -4.50 13.73
N THR A 10 15.51 -4.42 14.63
CA THR A 10 14.09 -4.32 14.23
C THR A 10 13.81 -3.04 13.44
N THR A 11 14.39 -1.91 13.81
CA THR A 11 14.22 -0.63 13.10
C THR A 11 14.86 -0.62 11.73
N PHE A 12 15.97 -1.32 11.54
CA PHE A 12 16.60 -1.50 10.23
C PHE A 12 15.66 -2.25 9.28
N TRP A 13 15.10 -3.38 9.72
CA TRP A 13 14.17 -4.16 8.91
C TRP A 13 12.84 -3.46 8.67
N LEU A 14 12.33 -2.72 9.65
CA LEU A 14 11.14 -1.88 9.47
C LEU A 14 11.37 -0.79 8.40
N GLY A 15 12.55 -0.15 8.42
CA GLY A 15 12.90 0.85 7.40
C GLY A 15 12.94 0.27 6.00
N ILE A 16 13.53 -0.91 5.81
CA ILE A 16 13.55 -1.60 4.52
C ILE A 16 12.13 -2.00 4.11
N GLY A 17 11.40 -2.69 4.99
CA GLY A 17 10.06 -3.21 4.68
C GLY A 17 9.08 -2.12 4.29
N TRP A 18 9.01 -1.04 5.07
CA TRP A 18 8.13 0.09 4.76
C TRP A 18 8.56 0.85 3.50
N SER A 19 9.87 1.01 3.25
CA SER A 19 10.36 1.67 2.04
C SER A 19 9.99 0.90 0.78
N LEU A 20 10.15 -0.42 0.78
CA LEU A 20 9.78 -1.26 -0.35
C LEU A 20 8.26 -1.27 -0.57
N LEU A 21 7.47 -1.38 0.52
CA LEU A 21 6.02 -1.36 0.44
C LEU A 21 5.50 -0.03 -0.14
N TRP A 22 5.96 1.09 0.40
CA TRP A 22 5.55 2.40 -0.08
C TRP A 22 6.07 2.71 -1.47
N SER A 23 7.28 2.26 -1.83
CA SER A 23 7.79 2.40 -3.21
C SER A 23 6.88 1.70 -4.21
N LEU A 24 6.45 0.46 -3.91
CA LEU A 24 5.52 -0.30 -4.75
C LEU A 24 4.15 0.38 -4.86
N LEU A 25 3.57 0.80 -3.73
CA LEU A 25 2.25 1.42 -3.70
C LEU A 25 2.23 2.79 -4.40
N LEU A 26 3.26 3.62 -4.15
CA LEU A 26 3.32 4.98 -4.68
C LEU A 26 3.71 5.01 -6.16
N SER A 27 4.49 4.04 -6.65
CA SER A 27 4.87 3.96 -8.06
C SER A 27 3.67 3.76 -8.99
N GLU A 28 2.60 3.14 -8.51
CA GLU A 28 1.37 2.93 -9.26
C GLU A 28 0.41 4.14 -9.23
N LEU A 29 0.66 5.13 -8.38
CA LEU A 29 -0.19 6.31 -8.30
C LEU A 29 0.08 7.27 -9.46
N SER A 30 -0.97 7.55 -10.24
CA SER A 30 -0.91 8.47 -11.39
C SER A 30 -0.42 9.87 -11.00
N LEU A 31 -0.75 10.34 -9.80
CA LEU A 31 -0.28 11.62 -9.28
C LEU A 31 1.26 11.68 -9.16
N ILE A 32 1.88 10.63 -8.63
CA ILE A 32 3.33 10.55 -8.45
C ILE A 32 4.01 10.52 -9.82
N GLN A 33 3.48 9.72 -10.74
CA GLN A 33 3.99 9.65 -12.11
C GLN A 33 3.90 11.01 -12.81
N GLN A 34 2.80 11.75 -12.67
CA GLN A 34 2.66 13.11 -13.23
C GLN A 34 3.66 14.09 -12.62
N LEU A 35 3.88 14.03 -11.32
CA LEU A 35 4.87 14.89 -10.66
C LEU A 35 6.29 14.58 -11.12
N ASP A 36 6.66 13.31 -11.23
CA ASP A 36 7.97 12.89 -11.75
C ASP A 36 8.17 13.36 -13.20
N LEU A 37 7.15 13.24 -14.07
CA LEU A 37 7.19 13.76 -15.43
C LEU A 37 7.31 15.28 -15.47
N SER A 38 6.60 15.99 -14.61
CA SER A 38 6.71 17.45 -14.53
C SER A 38 8.10 17.91 -14.07
N GLN A 39 8.76 17.16 -13.20
CA GLN A 39 10.14 17.40 -12.78
C GLN A 39 11.11 17.11 -13.93
N HIS A 40 10.89 16.02 -14.66
CA HIS A 40 11.66 15.68 -15.85
C HIS A 40 11.59 16.81 -16.89
N ASP A 41 10.39 17.33 -17.16
CA ASP A 41 10.22 18.46 -18.08
C ASP A 41 10.95 19.73 -17.60
N ARG A 42 10.91 20.01 -16.28
CA ARG A 42 11.67 21.12 -15.70
C ARG A 42 13.18 20.92 -15.84
N ALA A 43 13.65 19.69 -15.63
CA ALA A 43 15.06 19.36 -15.79
C ALA A 43 15.50 19.55 -17.25
N LEU A 44 14.71 19.10 -18.21
CA LEU A 44 14.99 19.32 -19.64
C LEU A 44 15.05 20.80 -19.99
N ARG A 45 14.11 21.63 -19.44
CA ARG A 45 14.11 23.09 -19.64
C ARG A 45 15.38 23.76 -19.10
N LEU A 46 15.88 23.32 -17.96
CA LEU A 46 17.09 23.89 -17.35
C LEU A 46 18.37 23.49 -18.11
N ASN A 47 18.33 22.42 -18.87
CA ASN A 47 19.50 21.94 -19.64
C ASN A 47 19.49 22.39 -21.10
N SER A 48 18.48 23.16 -21.52
CA SER A 48 18.27 23.58 -22.90
C SER A 48 19.12 24.78 -23.40
N PHE A 49 20.07 25.24 -22.62
CA PHE A 49 20.85 26.47 -22.93
C PHE A 49 22.00 26.26 -23.94
N HIS A 50 22.01 25.16 -24.68
CA HIS A 50 23.04 24.90 -25.67
C HIS A 50 22.54 25.30 -27.07
N THR A 51 23.43 25.81 -27.92
CA THR A 51 23.09 26.11 -29.32
C THR A 51 22.91 24.79 -30.09
N PRO A 52 21.85 24.71 -30.92
CA PRO A 52 21.63 23.52 -31.74
C PRO A 52 22.74 23.33 -32.78
N PRO A 53 22.97 22.07 -33.21
CA PRO A 53 23.97 21.80 -34.25
C PRO A 53 23.65 22.60 -35.54
N SER A 54 24.65 23.24 -36.09
CA SER A 54 24.52 24.05 -37.29
C SER A 54 24.32 23.22 -38.56
N GLU A 55 24.49 21.92 -38.49
CA GLU A 55 24.34 20.96 -39.58
C GLU A 55 22.89 20.69 -39.98
N ILE A 56 21.92 21.09 -39.14
CA ILE A 56 20.50 20.84 -39.37
C ILE A 56 19.80 22.11 -39.82
N ILE A 57 19.03 22.03 -40.89
CA ILE A 57 18.17 23.09 -41.39
C ILE A 57 16.76 22.55 -41.59
N LEU A 58 15.76 23.32 -41.21
CA LEU A 58 14.36 23.02 -41.47
C LEU A 58 13.88 23.76 -42.72
N VAL A 59 13.13 23.07 -43.55
CA VAL A 59 12.35 23.68 -44.64
C VAL A 59 10.89 23.58 -44.27
N ALA A 60 10.32 24.72 -43.94
CA ALA A 60 8.96 24.84 -43.46
C ALA A 60 7.98 24.99 -44.62
N ILE A 61 6.97 24.13 -44.64
CA ILE A 61 5.83 24.25 -45.53
C ILE A 61 4.66 24.77 -44.67
N THR A 62 4.08 25.89 -45.11
CA THR A 62 2.96 26.53 -44.41
C THR A 62 1.63 26.18 -45.11
N ASP A 63 0.51 26.39 -44.38
CA ASP A 63 -0.83 26.24 -44.96
C ASP A 63 -1.07 27.19 -46.15
N ALA A 64 -0.41 28.35 -46.15
CA ALA A 64 -0.48 29.30 -47.28
C ALA A 64 0.24 28.76 -48.53
N ASP A 65 1.33 28.01 -48.33
CA ASP A 65 2.04 27.34 -49.43
C ASP A 65 1.15 26.25 -50.04
N LEU A 66 0.55 25.40 -49.22
CA LEU A 66 -0.35 24.33 -49.67
C LEU A 66 -1.49 24.85 -50.52
N LYS A 67 -2.21 25.88 -50.08
CA LYS A 67 -3.29 26.50 -50.83
C LYS A 67 -2.84 27.02 -52.19
N THR A 68 -1.61 27.48 -52.28
CA THR A 68 -1.03 27.95 -53.52
C THR A 68 -0.63 26.79 -54.44
N TRP A 69 -0.13 25.68 -53.84
CA TRP A 69 0.36 24.52 -54.57
C TRP A 69 -0.74 23.58 -55.03
N GLU A 70 -1.86 23.47 -54.32
CA GLU A 70 -3.06 22.78 -54.81
C GLU A 70 -3.51 23.26 -56.17
N LEU A 71 -3.34 24.57 -56.45
CA LEU A 71 -3.62 25.17 -57.73
C LEU A 71 -2.59 24.86 -58.83
N ALA A 72 -1.34 24.49 -58.41
CA ALA A 72 -0.19 24.33 -59.31
C ALA A 72 0.27 22.87 -59.53
N ASN A 73 -0.48 21.87 -59.11
CA ASN A 73 -0.09 20.47 -59.02
C ASN A 73 1.00 20.24 -57.97
N GLU A 74 0.57 19.98 -56.79
CA GLU A 74 1.36 19.80 -55.55
C GLU A 74 2.59 18.88 -55.73
N LEU A 75 2.45 17.76 -56.45
CA LEU A 75 3.54 16.80 -56.67
C LEU A 75 4.70 17.39 -57.48
N ILE A 76 4.41 18.23 -58.46
CA ILE A 76 5.45 18.89 -59.25
C ILE A 76 6.20 19.91 -58.41
N VAL A 77 5.47 20.64 -57.55
CA VAL A 77 6.09 21.63 -56.66
C VAL A 77 7.02 20.97 -55.65
N TYR A 78 6.60 19.85 -55.03
CA TYR A 78 7.45 19.08 -54.14
C TYR A 78 8.69 18.52 -54.87
N SER A 79 8.51 17.98 -56.10
CA SER A 79 9.63 17.49 -56.87
C SER A 79 10.63 18.61 -57.17
N ASN A 80 10.16 19.76 -57.62
CA ASN A 80 11.01 20.92 -57.87
C ASN A 80 11.71 21.44 -56.62
N LEU A 81 11.05 21.42 -55.46
CA LEU A 81 11.65 21.80 -54.18
C LEU A 81 12.82 20.87 -53.83
N ILE A 82 12.59 19.56 -53.95
CA ILE A 82 13.59 18.54 -53.60
C ILE A 82 14.76 18.56 -54.59
N ASP A 83 14.49 18.68 -55.89
CA ASP A 83 15.54 18.82 -56.93
C ASP A 83 16.41 20.06 -56.64
N ARG A 84 15.82 21.22 -56.33
CA ARG A 84 16.58 22.42 -55.93
C ARG A 84 17.43 22.23 -54.68
N LEU A 85 16.94 21.50 -53.69
CA LEU A 85 17.72 21.20 -52.48
C LEU A 85 18.92 20.29 -52.78
N PHE A 86 18.77 19.34 -53.73
CA PHE A 86 19.88 18.52 -54.19
C PHE A 86 20.87 19.29 -55.09
N ASP A 87 20.36 20.17 -55.94
CA ASP A 87 21.19 21.08 -56.73
C ASP A 87 21.99 22.05 -55.84
N ALA A 88 21.46 22.39 -54.68
CA ALA A 88 22.15 23.15 -53.63
C ALA A 88 23.15 22.32 -52.82
N ASP A 89 23.36 21.05 -53.18
CA ASP A 89 24.24 20.10 -52.53
C ASP A 89 23.89 19.85 -51.06
N ALA A 90 22.59 19.67 -50.78
CA ALA A 90 22.17 19.16 -49.48
C ALA A 90 22.75 17.76 -49.22
N ALA A 91 23.36 17.55 -48.07
CA ALA A 91 24.01 16.28 -47.78
C ALA A 91 22.97 15.15 -47.65
N VAL A 92 21.90 15.35 -46.89
CA VAL A 92 20.77 14.42 -46.77
C VAL A 92 19.49 15.21 -46.66
N ILE A 93 18.46 14.77 -47.37
CA ILE A 93 17.11 15.34 -47.29
C ILE A 93 16.19 14.36 -46.58
N VAL A 94 15.47 14.83 -45.56
CA VAL A 94 14.50 14.08 -44.78
C VAL A 94 13.11 14.65 -45.08
N LEU A 95 12.24 13.85 -45.65
CA LEU A 95 10.87 14.25 -45.96
C LEU A 95 9.93 13.77 -44.84
N ASN A 96 9.53 14.72 -44.01
CA ASN A 96 8.54 14.50 -42.96
C ASN A 96 7.15 14.98 -43.43
N LEU A 97 6.67 14.36 -44.49
CA LEU A 97 5.43 14.68 -45.16
C LEU A 97 4.58 13.43 -45.22
N LEU A 98 3.32 13.52 -44.84
CA LEU A 98 2.37 12.44 -45.12
C LEU A 98 1.94 12.56 -46.59
N PRO A 99 1.94 11.46 -47.28
CA PRO A 99 1.45 11.50 -48.66
C PRO A 99 -0.08 11.49 -48.72
N ASN A 100 -0.71 12.66 -48.77
CA ASN A 100 -1.97 12.79 -49.51
C ASN A 100 -1.77 12.47 -51.01
N TRP A 101 -0.53 12.21 -51.35
CA TRP A 101 -0.01 11.84 -52.66
C TRP A 101 -0.50 10.48 -53.15
N VAL A 102 -1.11 9.68 -52.27
CA VAL A 102 -1.61 8.33 -52.57
C VAL A 102 -2.65 8.34 -53.68
N GLN A 103 -3.49 9.36 -53.72
CA GLN A 103 -4.51 9.48 -54.75
C GLN A 103 -3.94 9.85 -56.14
N ALA A 104 -2.75 10.41 -56.18
CA ALA A 104 -2.05 10.76 -57.42
C ALA A 104 -1.08 9.68 -57.92
N SER A 105 -0.98 8.53 -57.21
CA SER A 105 0.04 7.51 -57.46
C SER A 105 -0.15 6.65 -58.70
N ASP A 106 -1.34 6.65 -59.30
CA ASP A 106 -1.62 5.84 -60.51
C ASP A 106 -1.06 6.44 -61.80
N HIS A 107 -0.40 7.61 -61.70
CA HIS A 107 0.26 8.18 -62.88
C HIS A 107 1.61 7.53 -63.17
N PRO A 108 1.82 6.94 -64.36
CA PRO A 108 3.08 6.28 -64.71
C PRO A 108 4.30 7.21 -64.68
N ASN A 109 4.09 8.53 -64.75
CA ASN A 109 5.13 9.56 -64.70
C ASN A 109 5.14 10.35 -63.38
N ASN A 110 5.02 9.67 -62.24
CA ASN A 110 5.12 10.36 -60.98
C ASN A 110 6.56 10.91 -60.78
N PRO A 111 6.74 12.27 -60.73
CA PRO A 111 8.07 12.88 -60.65
C PRO A 111 8.83 12.48 -59.39
N ILE A 112 8.14 12.16 -58.30
CA ILE A 112 8.75 11.75 -57.02
C ILE A 112 9.39 10.38 -57.14
N LYS A 113 8.82 9.43 -57.90
CA LYS A 113 9.45 8.12 -58.14
C LYS A 113 10.82 8.27 -58.81
N THR A 114 10.89 9.14 -59.83
CA THR A 114 12.14 9.43 -60.53
C THR A 114 13.18 10.07 -59.63
N LEU A 115 12.73 10.95 -58.74
CA LEU A 115 13.58 11.62 -57.75
C LEU A 115 14.12 10.64 -56.70
N ILE A 116 13.28 9.76 -56.18
CA ILE A 116 13.70 8.69 -55.25
C ILE A 116 14.72 7.77 -55.93
N GLN A 117 14.52 7.39 -57.19
CA GLN A 117 15.46 6.58 -57.95
C GLN A 117 16.84 7.24 -58.09
N ARG A 118 16.86 8.55 -58.31
CA ARG A 118 18.08 9.33 -58.55
C ARG A 118 18.87 9.58 -57.25
N HIS A 119 18.18 9.79 -56.13
CA HIS A 119 18.76 10.27 -54.88
C HIS A 119 18.52 9.35 -53.68
N SER A 120 18.31 8.04 -53.90
CA SER A 120 18.03 7.06 -52.85
C SER A 120 19.11 6.97 -51.75
N ASP A 121 20.32 7.34 -52.08
CA ASP A 121 21.48 7.37 -51.16
C ASP A 121 21.44 8.54 -50.15
N ARG A 122 20.80 9.67 -50.53
CA ARG A 122 20.74 10.90 -49.73
C ARG A 122 19.32 11.31 -49.30
N LEU A 123 18.30 10.48 -49.60
CA LEU A 123 16.91 10.77 -49.29
C LEU A 123 16.40 9.83 -48.18
N VAL A 124 15.69 10.38 -47.20
CA VAL A 124 14.99 9.65 -46.14
C VAL A 124 13.52 10.03 -46.10
N LEU A 125 12.63 9.07 -46.22
CA LEU A 125 11.19 9.26 -46.08
C LEU A 125 10.78 8.90 -44.65
N VAL A 126 10.06 9.79 -43.98
CA VAL A 126 9.62 9.58 -42.60
C VAL A 126 8.24 8.93 -42.59
N LEU A 127 8.16 7.79 -41.91
CA LEU A 127 6.90 7.11 -41.63
C LEU A 127 6.43 7.50 -40.25
N PRO A 128 5.34 8.26 -40.09
CA PRO A 128 4.77 8.52 -38.78
C PRO A 128 4.11 7.25 -38.27
N THR A 129 4.58 6.77 -37.13
CA THR A 129 3.99 5.61 -36.45
C THR A 129 3.48 6.02 -35.09
N ASN A 130 2.29 5.58 -34.76
CA ASN A 130 1.74 5.73 -33.42
C ASN A 130 1.73 4.34 -32.78
N ARG A 131 2.42 4.15 -31.65
CA ARG A 131 2.53 2.84 -30.97
C ARG A 131 1.17 2.25 -30.56
N ALA A 132 0.14 3.08 -30.48
CA ALA A 132 -1.22 2.66 -30.13
C ALA A 132 -1.98 1.99 -31.27
N THR A 133 -1.53 2.18 -32.51
CA THR A 133 -2.14 1.58 -33.67
C THR A 133 -1.03 0.96 -34.50
N GLN A 134 -1.07 -0.35 -34.72
CA GLN A 134 -0.32 -0.93 -35.83
C GLN A 134 -0.59 -0.05 -37.03
N PRO A 135 0.42 0.34 -37.82
CA PRO A 135 0.20 1.20 -38.98
C PRO A 135 -0.95 0.62 -39.77
N ASN A 136 -1.96 1.45 -40.02
CA ASN A 136 -3.15 1.03 -40.75
C ASN A 136 -2.66 0.41 -42.05
N PRO A 137 -3.03 -0.83 -42.42
CA PRO A 137 -2.56 -1.47 -43.65
C PRO A 137 -2.75 -0.62 -44.89
N THR A 138 -3.72 0.30 -44.87
CA THR A 138 -3.95 1.28 -45.91
C THR A 138 -2.87 2.38 -45.99
N GLU A 139 -2.31 2.82 -44.88
CA GLU A 139 -1.22 3.82 -44.87
C GLU A 139 0.08 3.25 -45.44
N TRP A 140 0.38 1.97 -45.12
CA TRP A 140 1.52 1.26 -45.67
C TRP A 140 1.43 1.08 -47.19
N ARG A 141 0.28 0.71 -47.69
CA ARG A 141 0.04 0.59 -49.13
C ARG A 141 0.32 1.90 -49.88
N SER A 142 0.06 3.03 -49.21
CA SER A 142 0.35 4.33 -49.73
C SER A 142 1.83 4.55 -50.00
N TYR A 143 2.69 4.11 -49.06
CA TYR A 143 4.15 4.25 -49.25
C TYR A 143 4.71 3.28 -50.30
N GLU A 144 4.17 2.07 -50.44
CA GLU A 144 4.57 1.12 -51.47
C GLU A 144 4.35 1.68 -52.89
N TYR A 145 3.31 2.48 -53.10
CA TYR A 145 3.04 3.09 -54.42
C TYR A 145 4.06 4.16 -54.80
N PHE A 146 4.72 4.81 -53.88
CA PHE A 146 5.77 5.80 -54.17
C PHE A 146 7.14 5.21 -54.42
N LEU A 147 7.38 4.00 -53.91
CA LEU A 147 8.66 3.37 -54.09
C LEU A 147 8.80 2.84 -55.52
N PRO A 148 9.93 3.16 -56.19
CA PRO A 148 10.19 2.59 -57.50
C PRO A 148 10.24 1.06 -57.38
N SER A 149 9.35 0.43 -58.15
CA SER A 149 9.25 -1.03 -58.18
C SER A 149 9.64 -1.59 -59.54
N THR A 150 10.14 -2.81 -59.54
CA THR A 150 10.35 -3.58 -60.77
C THR A 150 9.01 -3.91 -61.43
N ASN A 151 9.04 -4.35 -62.70
CA ASN A 151 7.85 -4.82 -63.41
C ASN A 151 7.12 -6.00 -62.71
N THR A 152 7.76 -6.61 -61.72
CA THR A 152 7.20 -7.69 -60.89
C THR A 152 6.67 -7.19 -59.52
N GLY A 153 6.58 -5.88 -59.30
CA GLY A 153 6.07 -5.27 -58.07
C GLY A 153 7.05 -5.29 -56.88
N LYS A 154 8.31 -5.74 -57.06
CA LYS A 154 9.31 -5.69 -55.99
C LYS A 154 9.95 -4.30 -55.94
N PRO A 155 10.16 -3.70 -54.76
CA PRO A 155 10.85 -2.44 -54.63
C PRO A 155 12.27 -2.53 -55.21
N LEU A 156 12.71 -1.51 -55.94
CA LEU A 156 14.05 -1.43 -56.54
C LEU A 156 15.16 -1.29 -55.49
N PHE A 157 14.81 -0.81 -54.31
CA PHE A 157 15.73 -0.61 -53.17
C PHE A 157 15.22 -1.34 -51.94
N PRO A 158 16.11 -1.78 -51.03
CA PRO A 158 15.68 -2.24 -49.71
C PRO A 158 14.92 -1.13 -48.99
N LEU A 159 13.68 -1.36 -48.57
CA LEU A 159 12.88 -0.38 -47.84
C LEU A 159 13.62 0.25 -46.66
N GLN A 160 14.44 -0.55 -45.99
CA GLN A 160 15.29 -0.13 -44.88
C GLN A 160 16.33 0.96 -45.24
N SER A 161 16.67 1.12 -46.51
CA SER A 161 17.63 2.13 -46.95
C SER A 161 17.03 3.50 -47.17
N ILE A 162 15.71 3.62 -47.26
CA ILE A 162 15.01 4.86 -47.58
C ILE A 162 13.97 5.22 -46.53
N LEU A 163 13.26 4.21 -45.98
CA LEU A 163 12.20 4.42 -45.01
C LEU A 163 12.76 4.41 -43.61
N GLY A 164 12.54 5.49 -42.87
CA GLY A 164 12.77 5.56 -41.45
C GLY A 164 11.46 5.86 -40.71
N PHE A 165 11.22 5.23 -39.60
CA PHE A 165 10.03 5.52 -38.82
C PHE A 165 10.27 6.67 -37.82
N MET A 166 9.21 7.32 -37.44
CA MET A 166 9.18 8.27 -36.34
C MET A 166 8.16 7.81 -35.34
N GLU A 167 8.64 7.23 -34.27
CA GLU A 167 7.82 6.81 -33.13
C GLU A 167 8.10 7.73 -31.94
N TYR A 168 7.08 8.30 -31.39
CA TYR A 168 7.12 8.92 -30.07
C TYR A 168 6.19 8.11 -29.16
N GLU A 169 6.66 7.79 -27.97
CA GLU A 169 5.82 7.10 -27.00
C GLU A 169 4.78 8.07 -26.45
N PRO A 170 3.50 7.96 -26.83
CA PRO A 170 2.45 8.55 -26.04
C PRO A 170 2.38 7.79 -24.72
N GLU A 171 2.37 8.49 -23.61
CA GLU A 171 2.14 7.85 -22.32
C GLU A 171 0.81 7.11 -22.33
N ALA A 172 0.85 5.80 -22.45
CA ALA A 172 -0.27 4.91 -22.74
C ALA A 172 -1.35 4.86 -21.62
N LYS A 173 -1.20 5.63 -20.54
CA LYS A 173 -2.08 5.57 -19.34
C LYS A 173 -3.11 6.70 -19.25
N TYR A 174 -3.17 7.66 -20.18
CA TYR A 174 -4.08 8.80 -20.03
C TYR A 174 -5.17 8.86 -21.11
N PRO A 175 -6.40 9.27 -20.74
CA PRO A 175 -7.51 9.34 -21.66
C PRO A 175 -7.24 10.33 -22.79
N GLN A 176 -7.81 10.06 -23.95
CA GLN A 176 -7.61 10.68 -25.28
C GLN A 176 -7.66 12.22 -25.37
N ASN A 177 -7.85 12.94 -24.28
CA ASN A 177 -8.02 14.40 -24.26
C ASN A 177 -6.74 15.21 -23.99
N TYR A 178 -5.61 14.54 -23.72
CA TYR A 178 -4.32 15.23 -23.53
C TYR A 178 -3.35 14.78 -24.62
N ARG A 179 -3.01 15.67 -25.54
CA ARG A 179 -1.90 15.47 -26.47
C ARG A 179 -0.66 15.13 -25.64
N SER A 180 -0.17 13.91 -25.80
CA SER A 180 0.95 13.41 -25.00
C SER A 180 2.21 14.23 -25.28
N THR A 181 2.99 14.49 -24.23
CA THR A 181 4.29 15.16 -24.38
C THR A 181 5.31 14.16 -24.91
N ALA A 182 5.95 14.48 -26.03
CA ALA A 182 7.03 13.66 -26.57
C ALA A 182 8.29 13.82 -25.72
N ARG A 183 8.80 12.75 -25.13
CA ARG A 183 10.02 12.74 -24.30
C ARG A 183 11.02 11.70 -24.74
N GLN A 184 10.55 10.62 -25.29
CA GLN A 184 11.33 9.45 -25.67
C GLN A 184 11.09 9.08 -27.13
N ALA A 185 12.09 8.51 -27.75
CA ALA A 185 11.99 7.96 -29.09
C ALA A 185 12.71 6.61 -29.17
N SER A 186 12.11 5.69 -29.91
CA SER A 186 12.73 4.42 -30.26
C SER A 186 13.66 4.62 -31.46
N LEU A 187 14.85 4.01 -31.45
CA LEU A 187 15.80 4.11 -32.56
C LEU A 187 15.67 2.97 -33.56
N SER A 188 15.10 1.85 -33.17
CA SER A 188 14.83 0.71 -34.05
C SER A 188 13.51 0.06 -33.69
N GLY A 189 12.76 -0.39 -34.68
CA GLY A 189 11.48 -1.07 -34.49
C GLY A 189 11.31 -2.24 -35.44
N GLN A 190 10.53 -3.24 -35.03
CA GLN A 190 10.15 -4.35 -35.90
C GLN A 190 8.77 -4.03 -36.52
N PHE A 191 8.71 -4.05 -37.83
CA PHE A 191 7.49 -3.79 -38.59
C PHE A 191 7.18 -4.95 -39.52
N THR A 192 5.91 -5.36 -39.55
CA THR A 192 5.42 -6.38 -40.45
C THR A 192 4.89 -5.68 -41.70
N LEU A 193 5.62 -5.78 -42.79
CA LEU A 193 5.23 -5.22 -44.09
C LEU A 193 4.34 -6.22 -44.83
N THR A 194 3.09 -5.85 -45.07
CA THR A 194 2.02 -6.78 -45.50
C THR A 194 2.08 -7.26 -46.93
N HIS A 195 2.97 -6.78 -47.79
CA HIS A 195 2.88 -7.04 -49.24
C HIS A 195 4.06 -7.72 -49.93
N SER A 196 5.22 -7.78 -49.32
CA SER A 196 6.38 -8.41 -49.98
C SER A 196 7.09 -9.45 -49.14
N LEU A 197 6.46 -10.55 -48.85
CA LEU A 197 7.07 -11.62 -48.10
C LEU A 197 6.87 -11.42 -46.57
N ASP A 198 6.03 -12.18 -45.96
CA ASP A 198 5.81 -12.45 -44.52
C ASP A 198 7.02 -12.36 -43.55
N GLN A 199 7.88 -11.37 -43.77
CA GLN A 199 9.08 -11.17 -42.95
C GLN A 199 8.97 -9.87 -42.15
N ASN A 200 9.05 -10.02 -40.83
CA ASN A 200 9.28 -8.90 -39.93
C ASN A 200 10.59 -8.21 -40.33
N GLN A 201 10.52 -6.97 -40.75
CA GLN A 201 11.68 -6.17 -41.07
C GLN A 201 11.97 -5.20 -39.94
N THR A 202 13.25 -5.10 -39.56
CA THR A 202 13.69 -4.09 -38.62
C THR A 202 13.98 -2.80 -39.38
N LEU A 203 13.26 -1.74 -39.05
CA LEU A 203 13.52 -0.39 -39.58
C LEU A 203 14.26 0.44 -38.52
N ASP A 204 15.15 1.29 -38.98
CA ASP A 204 15.76 2.33 -38.16
C ASP A 204 14.80 3.53 -38.03
N SER A 205 14.92 4.30 -36.93
CA SER A 205 14.25 5.61 -36.90
C SER A 205 14.79 6.52 -38.00
N ALA A 206 13.95 7.41 -38.49
CA ALA A 206 14.34 8.32 -39.56
C ALA A 206 15.56 9.18 -39.19
N ALA A 207 15.68 9.56 -37.91
CA ALA A 207 16.85 10.27 -37.40
C ALA A 207 18.12 9.41 -37.43
N LEU A 208 18.02 8.13 -37.05
CA LEU A 208 19.17 7.22 -37.11
C LEU A 208 19.58 6.90 -38.55
N LEU A 209 18.60 6.66 -39.42
CA LEU A 209 18.86 6.43 -40.83
C LEU A 209 19.53 7.67 -41.49
N THR A 210 19.04 8.87 -41.12
CA THR A 210 19.64 10.14 -41.58
C THR A 210 21.09 10.26 -41.13
N LEU A 211 21.37 9.95 -39.88
CA LEU A 211 22.73 9.99 -39.33
C LEU A 211 23.66 9.01 -40.06
N LYS A 212 23.19 7.79 -40.32
CA LYS A 212 23.97 6.76 -41.06
C LYS A 212 24.30 7.24 -42.49
N LYS A 213 23.38 7.93 -43.15
CA LYS A 213 23.62 8.50 -44.48
C LYS A 213 24.53 9.72 -44.45
N PHE A 214 24.43 10.57 -43.45
CA PHE A 214 25.24 11.77 -43.29
C PHE A 214 26.70 11.45 -42.91
N LYS A 215 26.91 10.44 -42.05
CA LYS A 215 28.25 10.01 -41.59
C LYS A 215 28.49 8.51 -41.81
N PRO A 216 28.65 8.05 -43.08
CA PRO A 216 28.76 6.61 -43.35
C PRO A 216 29.99 5.96 -42.77
N GLN A 217 31.04 6.72 -42.43
CA GLN A 217 32.30 6.21 -41.89
C GLN A 217 32.22 5.96 -40.36
N GLN A 218 31.22 6.48 -39.67
CA GLN A 218 31.03 6.28 -38.23
C GLN A 218 30.10 5.10 -37.94
N GLN A 219 30.36 3.91 -38.49
CA GLN A 219 29.51 2.72 -38.36
C GLN A 219 29.44 2.12 -36.93
N SER A 220 30.25 2.60 -35.99
CA SER A 220 30.29 2.07 -34.62
C SER A 220 29.58 2.96 -33.61
N PHE A 221 28.38 3.49 -33.95
CA PHE A 221 27.51 3.98 -32.88
C PHE A 221 27.02 2.79 -32.05
N SER A 222 27.44 2.72 -30.79
CA SER A 222 26.78 1.87 -29.82
C SER A 222 25.33 2.38 -29.65
N ILE A 223 24.41 1.84 -30.46
CA ILE A 223 23.01 2.22 -30.43
C ILE A 223 22.43 1.69 -29.13
N PRO A 224 21.92 2.53 -28.24
CA PRO A 224 21.22 2.06 -27.07
C PRO A 224 20.01 1.22 -27.52
N GLN A 225 19.88 -0.01 -27.03
CA GLN A 225 18.74 -0.90 -27.33
C GLN A 225 17.43 -0.43 -26.68
N THR A 226 17.49 0.58 -25.82
CA THR A 226 16.36 1.15 -25.07
C THR A 226 15.94 2.46 -25.68
N PRO A 227 14.66 2.87 -25.54
CA PRO A 227 14.20 4.19 -25.96
C PRO A 227 15.11 5.28 -25.39
N ILE A 228 15.55 6.21 -26.23
CA ILE A 228 16.39 7.33 -25.83
C ILE A 228 15.54 8.53 -25.42
N GLN A 229 16.01 9.29 -24.44
CA GLN A 229 15.43 10.56 -24.06
C GLN A 229 15.87 11.64 -25.05
N ILE A 230 14.91 12.35 -25.66
CA ILE A 230 15.18 13.44 -26.58
C ILE A 230 15.70 14.64 -25.80
N HIS A 231 16.81 15.19 -26.22
CA HIS A 231 17.26 16.49 -25.72
C HIS A 231 16.57 17.60 -26.55
N PHE A 232 15.94 18.54 -25.84
CA PHE A 232 15.28 19.69 -26.46
C PHE A 232 16.12 20.93 -26.23
N TRP A 233 16.46 21.64 -27.32
CA TRP A 233 17.27 22.83 -27.23
C TRP A 233 16.49 24.06 -26.78
N GLU A 234 15.24 24.22 -27.27
CA GLU A 234 14.29 25.26 -26.83
C GLU A 234 12.84 24.83 -27.04
N ALA A 235 11.93 25.73 -26.80
CA ALA A 235 10.50 25.43 -26.88
C ALA A 235 10.00 25.18 -28.30
N THR A 236 10.37 26.01 -29.26
CA THR A 236 10.01 25.95 -30.71
C THR A 236 10.88 26.91 -31.52
N ARG A 237 11.06 26.63 -32.83
CA ARG A 237 11.82 27.44 -33.77
C ARG A 237 13.28 27.63 -33.44
N THR A 238 13.90 26.60 -32.91
CA THR A 238 15.29 26.65 -32.48
C THR A 238 16.26 26.45 -33.62
N PHE A 239 15.85 25.66 -34.58
CA PHE A 239 16.69 25.34 -35.74
C PHE A 239 16.54 26.42 -36.83
N PRO A 240 17.62 26.71 -37.60
CA PRO A 240 17.51 27.56 -38.79
C PRO A 240 16.41 27.05 -39.71
N THR A 241 15.45 27.88 -40.00
CA THR A 241 14.26 27.52 -40.77
C THR A 241 14.17 28.38 -42.03
N LEU A 242 14.05 27.74 -43.17
CA LEU A 242 13.82 28.34 -44.46
C LEU A 242 12.36 28.09 -44.88
N GLU A 243 11.71 29.07 -45.46
CA GLU A 243 10.38 28.88 -46.03
C GLU A 243 10.50 28.19 -47.38
N ALA A 244 9.69 27.15 -47.64
CA ALA A 244 9.71 26.41 -48.90
C ALA A 244 9.45 27.34 -50.12
N ARG A 245 8.59 28.35 -49.95
CA ARG A 245 8.28 29.35 -50.96
C ARG A 245 9.51 30.19 -51.35
N SER A 246 10.33 30.56 -50.36
CA SER A 246 11.54 31.32 -50.60
C SER A 246 12.54 30.54 -51.42
N LEU A 247 12.71 29.25 -51.15
CA LEU A 247 13.58 28.34 -51.89
C LEU A 247 13.10 28.13 -53.34
N LEU A 248 11.80 28.16 -53.60
CA LEU A 248 11.25 28.01 -54.94
C LEU A 248 11.36 29.29 -55.77
N ASN A 249 11.29 30.46 -55.16
CA ASN A 249 11.23 31.74 -55.84
C ASN A 249 12.58 32.49 -55.89
N ASP A 250 13.45 32.26 -54.90
CA ASP A 250 14.71 33.02 -54.73
C ASP A 250 15.89 32.09 -54.53
N ASN A 251 17.00 32.36 -55.21
CA ASN A 251 18.23 31.61 -55.09
C ASN A 251 19.15 32.09 -53.95
N SER A 252 18.78 33.15 -53.25
CA SER A 252 19.61 33.72 -52.18
C SER A 252 19.76 32.83 -50.95
N SER A 253 18.79 31.95 -50.71
CA SER A 253 18.76 31.00 -49.55
C SER A 253 19.48 29.68 -49.85
N ILE A 254 19.84 29.41 -51.09
CA ILE A 254 20.49 28.16 -51.54
C ILE A 254 21.84 27.92 -50.87
N PRO A 255 22.73 28.90 -50.68
CA PRO A 255 24.04 28.66 -50.04
C PRO A 255 23.98 28.18 -48.61
N GLN A 256 22.87 28.43 -47.92
CA GLN A 256 22.69 28.00 -46.52
C GLN A 256 22.52 26.47 -46.38
N VAL A 257 22.09 25.79 -47.45
CA VAL A 257 21.75 24.37 -47.51
C VAL A 257 22.97 23.47 -47.78
N HIS A 258 24.03 24.04 -48.34
CA HIS A 258 25.22 23.29 -48.77
C HIS A 258 25.82 22.44 -47.67
N ASN A 259 25.99 21.15 -47.93
CA ASN A 259 26.50 20.14 -46.99
C ASN A 259 25.75 20.05 -45.64
N LYS A 260 24.45 20.36 -45.65
CA LYS A 260 23.59 20.29 -44.46
C LYS A 260 22.58 19.14 -44.55
N ILE A 261 22.05 18.75 -43.39
CA ILE A 261 20.89 17.87 -43.30
C ILE A 261 19.64 18.77 -43.38
N VAL A 262 18.81 18.51 -44.31
CA VAL A 262 17.59 19.31 -44.57
C VAL A 262 16.36 18.47 -44.21
N LEU A 263 15.58 18.94 -43.25
CA LEU A 263 14.30 18.32 -42.90
C LEU A 263 13.17 19.15 -43.50
N VAL A 264 12.40 18.55 -44.38
CA VAL A 264 11.24 19.18 -45.05
C VAL A 264 9.97 18.69 -44.38
N GLY A 265 9.13 19.60 -43.94
CA GLY A 265 7.86 19.25 -43.34
C GLY A 265 6.94 20.43 -43.02
N PHE A 266 5.73 20.11 -42.57
CA PHE A 266 4.74 21.10 -42.18
C PHE A 266 5.16 21.79 -40.87
N SER A 267 5.13 23.11 -40.87
CA SER A 267 5.49 23.94 -39.71
C SER A 267 4.28 24.48 -38.96
N ASP A 268 3.09 24.45 -39.54
CA ASP A 268 1.88 24.97 -38.93
C ASP A 268 1.27 23.92 -37.98
N THR A 269 1.30 24.22 -36.66
CA THR A 269 0.82 23.28 -35.63
C THR A 269 -0.69 23.09 -35.65
N ASN A 270 -1.45 23.90 -36.37
CA ASN A 270 -2.89 23.75 -36.53
C ASN A 270 -3.24 22.78 -37.65
N ASN A 271 -2.31 22.54 -38.56
CA ASN A 271 -2.48 21.58 -39.65
C ASN A 271 -2.43 20.13 -39.05
N PRO A 272 -3.46 19.28 -39.29
CA PRO A 272 -3.46 17.90 -38.87
C PRO A 272 -2.25 17.10 -39.37
N ASP A 273 -1.80 17.40 -40.59
CA ASP A 273 -0.67 16.72 -41.23
C ASP A 273 0.69 17.11 -40.66
N ALA A 274 0.74 18.18 -39.84
CA ALA A 274 1.95 18.53 -39.08
C ALA A 274 2.26 17.59 -37.94
N PHE A 275 1.32 16.70 -37.57
CA PHE A 275 1.46 15.77 -36.42
C PHE A 275 2.05 16.45 -35.19
N ALA A 276 1.52 17.62 -34.83
CA ALA A 276 2.04 18.44 -33.77
C ALA A 276 1.92 17.70 -32.42
N VAL A 277 3.04 17.60 -31.71
CA VAL A 277 3.16 17.02 -30.39
C VAL A 277 3.38 18.09 -29.34
N ARG A 278 3.08 17.78 -28.06
CA ARG A 278 3.41 18.69 -26.98
C ARG A 278 4.89 18.52 -26.60
N SER A 279 5.64 19.62 -26.59
CA SER A 279 7.02 19.62 -26.09
C SER A 279 7.05 19.67 -24.55
N PRO A 280 8.18 19.32 -23.89
CA PRO A 280 8.37 19.50 -22.46
C PRO A 280 8.19 20.95 -21.98
N PHE A 281 8.28 21.92 -22.89
CA PHE A 281 8.03 23.35 -22.60
C PHE A 281 6.54 23.71 -22.61
N GLY A 282 5.64 22.75 -22.83
CA GLY A 282 4.20 22.96 -22.83
C GLY A 282 3.63 23.53 -24.12
N LYS A 283 4.47 23.83 -25.13
CA LYS A 283 4.07 24.32 -26.46
C LYS A 283 3.89 23.16 -27.42
N LEU A 284 3.01 23.35 -28.42
CA LEU A 284 2.90 22.44 -29.54
C LEU A 284 4.10 22.64 -30.47
N MET A 285 4.68 21.54 -30.92
CA MET A 285 5.85 21.46 -31.78
C MET A 285 5.48 20.60 -33.00
N PRO A 286 5.75 21.04 -34.22
CA PRO A 286 5.55 20.20 -35.39
C PRO A 286 6.44 18.96 -35.37
N ALA A 287 5.99 17.87 -36.00
CA ALA A 287 6.76 16.62 -36.04
C ALA A 287 8.14 16.80 -36.69
N VAL A 288 8.28 17.66 -37.68
CA VAL A 288 9.57 17.97 -38.32
C VAL A 288 10.59 18.56 -37.33
N GLU A 289 10.14 19.41 -36.42
CA GLU A 289 10.99 20.01 -35.37
C GLU A 289 11.33 19.00 -34.26
N LEU A 290 10.40 18.09 -33.90
CA LEU A 290 10.68 16.98 -33.03
C LEU A 290 11.75 16.06 -33.62
N GLN A 291 11.65 15.76 -34.91
CA GLN A 291 12.64 14.97 -35.67
C GLN A 291 14.02 15.66 -35.67
N ALA A 292 14.04 16.99 -35.80
CA ALA A 292 15.29 17.77 -35.74
C ALA A 292 15.94 17.67 -34.34
N ASN A 293 15.15 17.77 -33.25
CA ASN A 293 15.65 17.59 -31.88
C ASN A 293 16.21 16.18 -31.66
N LEU A 294 15.53 15.14 -32.16
CA LEU A 294 16.01 13.77 -32.07
C LEU A 294 17.33 13.58 -32.85
N LEU A 295 17.39 14.09 -34.10
CA LEU A 295 18.59 14.02 -34.93
C LEU A 295 19.76 14.80 -34.30
N ALA A 296 19.49 16.00 -33.78
CA ALA A 296 20.47 16.80 -33.07
C ALA A 296 21.02 16.08 -31.83
N SER A 297 20.15 15.40 -31.08
CA SER A 297 20.55 14.57 -29.93
C SER A 297 21.51 13.45 -30.37
N LEU A 298 21.23 12.81 -31.51
CA LEU A 298 22.07 11.77 -32.08
C LEU A 298 23.42 12.32 -32.59
N LEU A 299 23.42 13.48 -33.26
CA LEU A 299 24.62 14.12 -33.79
C LEU A 299 25.58 14.57 -32.70
N THR A 300 25.05 15.14 -31.61
CA THR A 300 25.84 15.65 -30.49
C THR A 300 26.16 14.60 -29.42
N GLY A 301 25.46 13.46 -29.44
CA GLY A 301 25.55 12.44 -28.40
C GLY A 301 24.96 12.91 -27.05
N THR A 302 24.21 14.01 -27.04
CA THR A 302 23.61 14.59 -25.83
C THR A 302 22.22 13.98 -25.61
N PHE A 303 22.16 12.95 -24.79
CA PHE A 303 20.91 12.33 -24.38
C PHE A 303 20.67 12.63 -22.91
N ALA A 304 19.42 12.93 -22.54
CA ALA A 304 19.05 12.88 -21.15
C ALA A 304 19.01 11.40 -20.72
N ARG A 305 19.84 11.03 -19.74
CA ARG A 305 19.89 9.66 -19.22
C ARG A 305 19.02 9.57 -18.00
N ILE A 306 18.06 8.65 -17.99
CA ILE A 306 17.30 8.35 -16.77
C ILE A 306 18.15 7.43 -15.89
N VAL A 307 18.18 7.73 -14.61
CA VAL A 307 18.84 6.87 -13.62
C VAL A 307 18.19 5.49 -13.64
N PRO A 308 18.96 4.39 -13.75
CA PRO A 308 18.41 3.05 -13.78
C PRO A 308 17.52 2.76 -12.56
N THR A 309 16.42 2.05 -12.76
CA THR A 309 15.44 1.76 -11.71
C THR A 309 16.04 1.05 -10.50
N TRP A 310 17.03 0.17 -10.71
CA TRP A 310 17.72 -0.49 -9.61
C TRP A 310 18.46 0.50 -8.69
N LEU A 311 19.11 1.53 -9.27
CA LEU A 311 19.82 2.55 -8.50
C LEU A 311 18.83 3.45 -7.75
N GLN A 312 17.73 3.80 -8.38
CA GLN A 312 16.63 4.52 -7.73
C GLN A 312 16.10 3.74 -6.53
N ASN A 313 15.84 2.44 -6.67
CA ASN A 313 15.38 1.57 -5.59
C ASN A 313 16.40 1.48 -4.44
N VAL A 314 17.70 1.40 -4.77
CA VAL A 314 18.76 1.45 -3.75
C VAL A 314 18.73 2.76 -2.98
N LEU A 315 18.58 3.90 -3.65
CA LEU A 315 18.49 5.22 -2.99
C LEU A 315 17.24 5.32 -2.10
N ILE A 316 16.10 4.79 -2.56
CA ILE A 316 14.85 4.75 -1.77
C ILE A 316 15.06 3.95 -0.49
N VAL A 317 15.64 2.76 -0.58
CA VAL A 317 15.89 1.89 0.58
C VAL A 317 16.90 2.52 1.55
N LEU A 318 18.01 3.06 1.04
CA LEU A 318 19.01 3.73 1.87
C LEU A 318 18.43 4.93 2.62
N GLY A 319 17.66 5.78 1.93
CA GLY A 319 16.99 6.91 2.56
C GLY A 319 15.95 6.47 3.61
N GLY A 320 15.20 5.40 3.33
CA GLY A 320 14.26 4.82 4.28
C GLY A 320 14.92 4.28 5.55
N ILE A 321 16.09 3.64 5.42
CA ILE A 321 16.90 3.20 6.57
C ILE A 321 17.39 4.41 7.38
N LEU A 322 17.86 5.47 6.73
CA LEU A 322 18.32 6.69 7.41
C LEU A 322 17.20 7.36 8.17
N ILE A 323 16.02 7.50 7.56
CA ILE A 323 14.84 8.10 8.21
C ILE A 323 14.35 7.23 9.36
N SER A 324 14.31 5.91 9.19
CA SER A 324 13.95 4.97 10.26
C SER A 324 14.88 5.11 11.46
N LYS A 325 16.19 5.16 11.23
CA LYS A 325 17.18 5.42 12.29
C LYS A 325 16.98 6.80 12.94
N TRP A 326 16.69 7.82 12.15
CA TRP A 326 16.44 9.16 12.66
C TRP A 326 15.22 9.21 13.58
N VAL A 327 14.09 8.63 13.19
CA VAL A 327 12.85 8.57 13.99
C VAL A 327 13.10 7.88 15.33
N VAL A 328 13.88 6.78 15.33
CA VAL A 328 14.21 6.04 16.56
C VAL A 328 15.15 6.80 17.48
N LEU A 329 16.18 7.45 16.93
CA LEU A 329 17.12 8.26 17.71
C LEU A 329 16.43 9.45 18.37
N GLY A 330 15.40 10.02 17.74
CA GLY A 330 14.60 11.08 18.29
C GLY A 330 13.88 10.72 19.58
N LYS A 331 13.37 9.50 19.66
CA LYS A 331 12.67 9.00 20.83
C LYS A 331 13.60 8.67 22.01
N LEU A 332 14.82 8.21 21.72
CA LEU A 332 15.78 7.76 22.74
C LEU A 332 16.50 8.90 23.47
N ASN A 333 16.36 10.15 23.03
CA ASN A 333 17.22 11.25 23.46
C ASN A 333 16.46 12.47 23.98
N SER A 334 15.79 12.32 25.13
CA SER A 334 15.00 13.38 25.79
C SER A 334 15.84 14.53 26.40
N ARG A 335 17.17 14.50 26.37
CA ARG A 335 18.01 15.56 26.96
C ARG A 335 18.29 16.68 25.96
N ALA A 336 17.91 17.88 26.31
CA ALA A 336 17.88 19.09 25.49
C ALA A 336 19.18 19.43 24.71
N ARG A 337 20.34 18.98 25.17
CA ARG A 337 21.65 19.30 24.56
C ARG A 337 21.95 18.53 23.24
N ARG A 338 21.15 17.50 22.87
CA ARG A 338 21.32 16.71 21.64
C ARG A 338 20.29 17.07 20.55
N ARG A 339 19.46 18.10 20.74
CA ARG A 339 18.44 18.53 19.77
C ARG A 339 19.02 18.87 18.40
N TYR A 340 20.20 19.51 18.35
CA TYR A 340 20.85 19.85 17.08
C TYR A 340 21.28 18.64 16.26
N ARG A 341 21.80 17.57 16.90
CA ARG A 341 22.16 16.34 16.21
C ARG A 341 20.96 15.63 15.60
N TYR A 342 19.79 15.84 16.17
CA TYR A 342 18.55 15.26 15.71
C TYR A 342 18.14 15.77 14.34
N TRP A 343 18.18 17.09 14.13
CA TRP A 343 17.88 17.72 12.85
C TRP A 343 18.97 17.56 11.80
N LEU A 344 20.18 17.22 12.21
CA LEU A 344 21.31 17.05 11.30
C LEU A 344 21.08 15.89 10.32
N TYR A 345 20.49 14.79 10.75
CA TYR A 345 20.28 13.62 9.88
C TYR A 345 19.32 13.87 8.71
N PRO A 346 18.12 14.46 8.89
CA PRO A 346 17.25 14.76 7.75
C PRO A 346 17.83 15.86 6.87
N VAL A 347 18.51 16.85 7.43
CA VAL A 347 19.18 17.90 6.66
C VAL A 347 20.33 17.31 5.82
N LEU A 348 21.15 16.45 6.39
CA LEU A 348 22.20 15.75 5.64
C LEU A 348 21.63 14.77 4.62
N GLY A 349 20.55 14.06 4.96
CA GLY A 349 19.89 13.12 4.04
C GLY A 349 19.27 13.83 2.84
N LEU A 350 18.46 14.85 3.07
CA LEU A 350 17.83 15.66 2.02
C LEU A 350 18.86 16.49 1.24
N GLY A 351 19.80 17.12 1.95
CA GLY A 351 20.85 17.90 1.34
C GLY A 351 21.81 17.04 0.50
N GLY A 352 22.22 15.88 1.02
CA GLY A 352 23.03 14.91 0.29
C GLY A 352 22.33 14.37 -0.95
N PHE A 353 21.04 14.03 -0.83
CA PHE A 353 20.23 13.60 -1.98
C PHE A 353 20.08 14.73 -3.01
N GLY A 354 19.79 15.94 -2.58
CA GLY A 354 19.73 17.12 -3.46
C GLY A 354 21.08 17.38 -4.17
N THR A 355 22.19 17.25 -3.46
CA THR A 355 23.53 17.39 -4.05
C THR A 355 23.79 16.30 -5.09
N ILE A 356 23.46 15.04 -4.79
CA ILE A 356 23.58 13.93 -5.75
C ILE A 356 22.72 14.20 -6.98
N ALA A 357 21.49 14.67 -6.78
CA ALA A 357 20.58 15.00 -7.88
C ALA A 357 21.14 16.11 -8.77
N ILE A 358 21.71 17.17 -8.19
CA ILE A 358 22.33 18.27 -8.93
C ILE A 358 23.59 17.80 -9.70
N VAL A 359 24.45 17.00 -9.08
CA VAL A 359 25.65 16.47 -9.72
C VAL A 359 25.28 15.54 -10.88
N LEU A 360 24.35 14.63 -10.69
CA LEU A 360 23.85 13.74 -11.73
C LEU A 360 23.20 14.54 -12.87
N PHE A 361 22.44 15.55 -12.53
CA PHE A 361 21.83 16.46 -13.50
C PHE A 361 22.88 17.19 -14.34
N GLY A 362 23.95 17.70 -13.74
CA GLY A 362 25.08 18.31 -14.46
C GLY A 362 25.83 17.34 -15.39
N GLN A 363 25.68 16.03 -15.18
CA GLN A 363 26.22 14.97 -16.06
C GLN A 363 25.18 14.47 -17.10
N GLY A 364 24.03 15.11 -17.19
CA GLY A 364 22.95 14.72 -18.10
C GLY A 364 22.08 13.56 -17.59
N TRP A 365 22.20 13.20 -16.29
CA TRP A 365 21.36 12.20 -15.67
C TRP A 365 20.16 12.85 -14.97
N VAL A 366 18.98 12.35 -15.27
CA VAL A 366 17.73 12.80 -14.60
C VAL A 366 17.37 11.79 -13.52
N LEU A 367 17.39 12.24 -12.25
CA LEU A 367 16.98 11.47 -11.09
C LEU A 367 15.53 11.83 -10.73
N PRO A 368 14.59 10.87 -10.73
CA PRO A 368 13.24 11.11 -10.21
C PRO A 368 13.32 11.44 -8.71
N ILE A 369 12.80 12.61 -8.32
CA ILE A 369 12.90 13.10 -6.93
C ILE A 369 11.61 12.86 -6.16
N THR A 370 10.46 12.87 -6.85
CA THR A 370 9.13 12.81 -6.21
C THR A 370 8.92 11.47 -5.51
N LEU A 371 9.11 10.36 -6.21
CA LEU A 371 8.90 9.04 -5.65
C LEU A 371 9.77 8.77 -4.40
N PRO A 372 11.11 9.03 -4.39
CA PRO A 372 11.91 8.91 -3.18
C PRO A 372 11.42 9.76 -2.01
N LEU A 373 11.09 11.04 -2.24
CA LEU A 373 10.64 11.95 -1.17
C LEU A 373 9.33 11.48 -0.53
N PHE A 374 8.33 11.12 -1.34
CA PHE A 374 7.07 10.61 -0.82
C PHE A 374 7.24 9.27 -0.11
N THR A 375 8.06 8.38 -0.65
CA THR A 375 8.37 7.09 -0.02
C THR A 375 9.05 7.29 1.33
N TRP A 376 10.01 8.20 1.44
CA TRP A 376 10.72 8.48 2.70
C TRP A 376 9.82 9.11 3.75
N THR A 377 8.94 10.04 3.37
CA THR A 377 7.97 10.64 4.30
C THR A 377 6.99 9.59 4.81
N ALA A 378 6.42 8.79 3.91
CA ALA A 378 5.51 7.72 4.27
C ALA A 378 6.19 6.65 5.15
N THR A 379 7.43 6.26 4.83
CA THR A 379 8.24 5.35 5.66
C THR A 379 8.47 5.94 7.05
N GLY A 380 8.82 7.21 7.15
CA GLY A 380 9.02 7.89 8.43
C GLY A 380 7.77 7.88 9.31
N VAL A 381 6.62 8.20 8.73
CA VAL A 381 5.32 8.15 9.41
C VAL A 381 4.98 6.72 9.85
N SER A 382 5.14 5.74 8.97
CA SER A 382 4.84 4.33 9.27
C SER A 382 5.73 3.77 10.37
N VAL A 383 7.01 4.07 10.37
CA VAL A 383 7.95 3.70 11.43
C VAL A 383 7.57 4.39 12.74
N PHE A 384 7.20 5.67 12.72
CA PHE A 384 6.75 6.40 13.89
C PHE A 384 5.49 5.78 14.51
N ILE A 385 4.48 5.45 13.69
CA ILE A 385 3.26 4.77 14.13
C ILE A 385 3.59 3.39 14.72
N SER A 386 4.42 2.60 14.05
CA SER A 386 4.85 1.28 14.53
C SER A 386 5.54 1.37 15.90
N LEU A 387 6.33 2.41 16.12
CA LEU A 387 6.97 2.68 17.41
C LEU A 387 5.97 3.09 18.49
N LEU A 388 4.96 3.90 18.16
CA LEU A 388 3.90 4.28 19.10
C LEU A 388 3.09 3.05 19.53
N LEU A 389 2.67 2.22 18.59
CA LEU A 389 1.94 0.98 18.86
C LEU A 389 2.77 0.00 19.71
N GLY A 390 4.07 -0.12 19.43
CA GLY A 390 4.99 -0.92 20.24
C GLY A 390 5.04 -0.46 21.69
N VAL A 391 5.13 0.87 21.92
CA VAL A 391 5.14 1.42 23.30
C VAL A 391 3.81 1.23 24.01
N GLN A 392 2.70 1.42 23.29
CA GLN A 392 1.38 1.16 23.88
C GLN A 392 1.23 -0.32 24.30
N LYS A 393 1.67 -1.23 23.43
CA LYS A 393 1.66 -2.66 23.76
C LYS A 393 2.51 -2.98 24.98
N ASP A 394 3.72 -2.42 25.09
CA ASP A 394 4.59 -2.61 26.24
C ASP A 394 3.95 -2.05 27.53
N LEU A 395 3.28 -0.89 27.44
CA LEU A 395 2.57 -0.29 28.56
C LEU A 395 1.38 -1.15 29.02
N ILE A 396 0.59 -1.65 28.07
CA ILE A 396 -0.54 -2.56 28.34
C ILE A 396 -0.02 -3.83 29.02
N ASN A 397 1.06 -4.43 28.52
CA ASN A 397 1.66 -5.62 29.10
C ASN A 397 2.16 -5.37 30.54
N GLN A 398 2.75 -4.19 30.81
CA GLN A 398 3.16 -3.80 32.14
C GLN A 398 1.97 -3.63 33.08
N GLN A 399 0.91 -2.97 32.64
CA GLN A 399 -0.33 -2.83 33.42
C GLN A 399 -0.98 -4.19 33.71
N GLN A 400 -1.02 -5.08 32.73
CA GLN A 400 -1.55 -6.44 32.92
C GLN A 400 -0.73 -7.21 33.97
N CYS A 401 0.59 -7.17 33.90
CA CYS A 401 1.47 -7.78 34.87
C CYS A 401 1.26 -7.24 36.29
N GLU A 402 0.99 -5.94 36.44
CA GLU A 402 0.73 -5.34 37.76
C GLU A 402 -0.66 -5.73 38.28
N ILE A 403 -1.68 -5.82 37.41
CA ILE A 403 -3.02 -6.31 37.74
C ILE A 403 -2.92 -7.78 38.25
N ASP A 404 -2.22 -8.64 37.49
CA ASP A 404 -2.04 -10.05 37.87
C ASP A 404 -1.31 -10.19 39.23
N ARG A 405 -0.34 -9.32 39.46
CA ARG A 405 0.36 -9.26 40.76
C ARG A 405 -0.56 -8.83 41.88
N LEU A 406 -1.38 -7.81 41.70
CA LEU A 406 -2.34 -7.35 42.71
C LEU A 406 -3.39 -8.42 42.99
N HIS A 407 -3.92 -9.09 41.99
CA HIS A 407 -4.83 -10.22 42.21
C HIS A 407 -4.21 -11.38 42.99
N SER A 408 -2.96 -11.71 42.72
CA SER A 408 -2.26 -12.76 43.50
C SER A 408 -2.04 -12.38 44.96
N LEU A 409 -1.77 -11.10 45.23
CA LEU A 409 -1.65 -10.58 46.60
C LEU A 409 -3.00 -10.57 47.31
N GLU A 410 -4.07 -10.19 46.62
CA GLU A 410 -5.43 -10.20 47.15
C GLU A 410 -5.89 -11.63 47.52
N GLN A 411 -5.66 -12.60 46.63
CA GLN A 411 -5.94 -14.01 46.89
C GLN A 411 -5.17 -14.54 48.09
N THR A 412 -3.87 -14.23 48.20
CA THR A 412 -3.05 -14.64 49.34
C THR A 412 -3.52 -14.00 50.64
N ALA A 413 -3.93 -12.74 50.61
CA ALA A 413 -4.50 -12.06 51.78
C ALA A 413 -5.84 -12.68 52.20
N ALA A 414 -6.73 -12.97 51.25
CA ALA A 414 -7.99 -13.63 51.52
C ALA A 414 -7.83 -15.03 52.13
N ILE A 415 -6.89 -15.83 51.59
CA ILE A 415 -6.56 -17.15 52.17
C ILE A 415 -6.00 -17.02 53.60
N ALA A 416 -5.12 -16.05 53.85
CA ALA A 416 -4.58 -15.80 55.16
C ALA A 416 -5.66 -15.37 56.19
N GLN A 417 -6.61 -14.53 55.72
CA GLN A 417 -7.74 -14.10 56.54
C GLN A 417 -8.70 -15.28 56.84
N ALA A 418 -9.03 -16.09 55.85
CA ALA A 418 -9.84 -17.27 56.01
C ALA A 418 -9.19 -18.27 56.99
N LYS A 419 -7.87 -18.51 56.89
CA LYS A 419 -7.13 -19.37 57.83
C LYS A 419 -7.20 -18.82 59.25
N LYS A 420 -6.99 -17.51 59.43
CA LYS A 420 -7.08 -16.87 60.73
C LYS A 420 -8.46 -16.98 61.36
N MET A 421 -9.51 -16.92 60.56
CA MET A 421 -10.89 -17.11 60.98
C MET A 421 -11.15 -18.56 61.41
N LEU A 422 -10.70 -19.54 60.62
CA LEU A 422 -10.79 -20.95 60.95
C LEU A 422 -10.06 -21.30 62.27
N ASP A 423 -8.86 -20.75 62.46
CA ASP A 423 -8.08 -20.94 63.68
C ASP A 423 -8.84 -20.38 64.92
N ARG A 424 -9.47 -19.19 64.76
CA ARG A 424 -10.30 -18.62 65.85
C ARG A 424 -11.55 -19.45 66.14
N LEU A 425 -12.22 -19.97 65.13
CA LEU A 425 -13.36 -20.85 65.27
C LEU A 425 -12.97 -22.14 65.95
N ALA A 426 -11.88 -22.76 65.54
CA ALA A 426 -11.37 -23.99 66.19
C ALA A 426 -11.03 -23.75 67.64
N SER A 427 -10.37 -22.63 68.00
CA SER A 427 -10.07 -22.26 69.38
C SER A 427 -11.34 -22.04 70.22
N ASN A 428 -12.31 -21.27 69.63
CA ASN A 428 -13.58 -20.99 70.36
C ASN A 428 -14.43 -22.25 70.60
N ILE A 429 -14.44 -23.20 69.69
CA ILE A 429 -15.14 -24.47 69.83
C ILE A 429 -14.42 -25.34 70.90
N HIS A 430 -13.09 -25.34 70.90
CA HIS A 430 -12.31 -26.14 71.85
C HIS A 430 -12.39 -25.57 73.25
N GLU A 431 -12.28 -24.25 73.46
CA GLU A 431 -12.23 -23.59 74.74
C GLU A 431 -13.58 -23.41 75.44
N GLY A 432 -14.69 -23.36 74.67
CA GLY A 432 -16.04 -23.19 75.17
C GLY A 432 -16.84 -24.49 75.18
N PRO A 433 -17.53 -24.82 74.11
CA PRO A 433 -18.51 -25.89 74.05
C PRO A 433 -17.97 -27.28 74.35
N LEU A 434 -16.72 -27.60 73.89
CA LEU A 434 -16.12 -28.90 74.14
C LEU A 434 -15.74 -29.09 75.62
N GLN A 435 -15.27 -28.02 76.27
CA GLN A 435 -14.96 -28.09 77.76
C GLN A 435 -16.25 -28.19 78.55
N GLU A 436 -17.32 -27.47 78.17
CA GLU A 436 -18.60 -27.63 78.86
C GLU A 436 -19.19 -29.03 78.65
N LEU A 437 -19.07 -29.61 77.45
CA LEU A 437 -19.52 -30.96 77.15
C LEU A 437 -18.78 -31.98 78.03
N LYS A 438 -17.44 -31.80 78.16
CA LYS A 438 -16.62 -32.64 79.02
C LYS A 438 -17.06 -32.57 80.51
N LEU A 439 -17.34 -31.33 80.99
CA LEU A 439 -17.85 -31.13 82.34
C LEU A 439 -19.21 -31.78 82.58
N VAL A 440 -20.09 -31.78 81.54
CA VAL A 440 -21.38 -32.47 81.62
C VAL A 440 -21.18 -33.99 81.60
N MET A 441 -20.27 -34.51 80.80
CA MET A 441 -19.93 -35.94 80.78
C MET A 441 -19.36 -36.40 82.12
N ASP A 442 -18.40 -35.67 82.68
CA ASP A 442 -17.77 -35.99 84.00
C ASP A 442 -18.82 -35.99 85.11
N ARG A 443 -19.79 -35.08 85.06
CA ARG A 443 -20.94 -35.05 86.00
C ARG A 443 -21.91 -36.21 85.82
N LEU A 444 -22.19 -36.61 84.57
CA LEU A 444 -23.04 -37.78 84.30
C LEU A 444 -22.38 -39.06 84.82
N GLU A 445 -21.04 -39.21 84.62
CA GLU A 445 -20.28 -40.35 85.11
C GLU A 445 -20.29 -40.44 86.65
N ILE A 446 -20.19 -39.31 87.34
CA ILE A 446 -20.29 -39.25 88.82
C ILE A 446 -21.71 -39.60 89.26
N LEU A 447 -22.77 -39.22 88.54
CA LEU A 447 -24.14 -39.57 88.91
C LEU A 447 -24.46 -41.05 88.68
N GLU A 448 -23.94 -41.62 87.60
CA GLU A 448 -24.05 -43.05 87.34
C GLU A 448 -23.39 -43.89 88.45
N PHE A 449 -22.24 -43.47 88.91
CA PHE A 449 -21.51 -44.11 90.00
C PHE A 449 -22.26 -44.03 91.36
N ASN A 450 -23.02 -42.96 91.66
CA ASN A 450 -23.70 -42.72 92.93
C ASN A 450 -25.18 -43.18 93.01
N ASN A 451 -25.76 -43.72 91.96
CA ASN A 451 -27.15 -44.16 91.83
C ASN A 451 -28.20 -43.09 92.26
N ALA A 452 -27.85 -41.80 92.14
CA ALA A 452 -28.68 -40.67 92.61
C ALA A 452 -29.40 -39.99 91.39
N ILE A 453 -30.60 -40.49 91.05
CA ILE A 453 -31.43 -39.99 89.92
C ILE A 453 -32.04 -38.59 90.19
N SER A 454 -31.93 -38.03 91.41
CA SER A 454 -32.62 -36.81 91.82
C SER A 454 -31.98 -35.48 91.44
N ASN A 455 -30.87 -35.44 90.67
CA ASN A 455 -30.16 -34.20 90.32
C ASN A 455 -29.91 -34.06 88.81
N LEU A 456 -30.91 -34.38 87.94
CA LEU A 456 -30.81 -34.25 86.47
C LEU A 456 -31.00 -32.81 85.97
N ASP A 457 -31.76 -31.97 86.73
CA ASP A 457 -32.11 -30.61 86.31
C ASP A 457 -30.89 -29.70 85.99
N PRO A 458 -29.82 -29.63 86.80
CA PRO A 458 -28.67 -28.78 86.54
C PRO A 458 -27.81 -29.28 85.34
N ILE A 459 -27.97 -30.54 84.96
CA ILE A 459 -27.27 -31.10 83.78
C ILE A 459 -28.03 -30.75 82.51
N LEU A 460 -29.38 -30.82 82.56
CA LEU A 460 -30.27 -30.39 81.49
C LEU A 460 -30.10 -28.90 81.21
N ASP A 461 -30.04 -28.06 82.28
CA ASP A 461 -29.82 -26.60 82.10
C ASP A 461 -28.44 -26.33 81.43
N ARG A 462 -27.44 -27.12 81.72
CA ARG A 462 -26.10 -26.97 81.15
C ARG A 462 -26.03 -27.44 79.72
N LEU A 463 -26.74 -28.51 79.33
CA LEU A 463 -26.88 -28.97 77.95
C LEU A 463 -27.67 -27.96 77.14
N GLU A 464 -28.69 -27.32 77.68
CA GLU A 464 -29.46 -26.27 77.02
C GLU A 464 -28.60 -25.02 76.84
N SER A 465 -27.79 -24.64 77.83
CA SER A 465 -26.79 -23.56 77.70
C SER A 465 -25.77 -23.84 76.61
N LEU A 466 -25.24 -25.08 76.56
CA LEU A 466 -24.32 -25.53 75.51
C LEU A 466 -24.96 -25.47 74.17
N GLY A 467 -26.22 -25.90 74.00
CA GLY A 467 -26.99 -25.81 72.77
C GLY A 467 -27.14 -24.39 72.32
N ARG A 468 -27.42 -23.45 73.23
CA ARG A 468 -27.48 -22.01 72.91
C ARG A 468 -26.13 -21.45 72.50
N HIS A 469 -25.01 -21.79 73.14
CA HIS A 469 -23.66 -21.38 72.80
C HIS A 469 -23.25 -21.89 71.42
N LEU A 470 -23.48 -23.16 71.12
CA LEU A 470 -23.20 -23.75 69.80
C LEU A 470 -24.02 -23.06 68.68
N ARG A 471 -25.28 -22.77 68.93
CA ARG A 471 -26.15 -22.06 68.02
C ARG A 471 -25.66 -20.63 67.74
N GLN A 472 -25.18 -19.93 68.76
CA GLN A 472 -24.58 -18.60 68.68
C GLN A 472 -23.30 -18.62 67.88
N GLN A 473 -22.44 -19.62 68.06
CA GLN A 473 -21.19 -19.76 67.29
C GLN A 473 -21.44 -20.16 65.85
N LEU A 474 -22.45 -21.00 65.57
CA LEU A 474 -22.85 -21.32 64.21
C LEU A 474 -23.37 -20.06 63.48
N ASN A 475 -24.15 -19.21 64.18
CA ASN A 475 -24.61 -17.96 63.56
C ASN A 475 -23.46 -16.98 63.29
N GLN A 476 -22.42 -16.92 64.15
CA GLN A 476 -21.22 -16.14 63.87
C GLN A 476 -20.43 -16.69 62.66
N THR A 477 -20.40 -18.00 62.50
CA THR A 477 -19.76 -18.64 61.33
C THR A 477 -20.53 -18.33 60.04
N ARG A 478 -21.86 -18.30 60.10
CA ARG A 478 -22.73 -17.91 58.97
C ARG A 478 -22.49 -16.46 58.52
N ALA A 479 -22.36 -15.52 59.47
CA ALA A 479 -22.04 -14.13 59.16
C ALA A 479 -20.67 -13.99 58.44
N ILE A 480 -19.71 -14.87 58.74
CA ILE A 480 -18.40 -14.93 58.06
C ILE A 480 -18.54 -15.48 56.64
N THR A 481 -19.46 -16.43 56.41
CA THR A 481 -19.71 -16.97 55.05
C THR A 481 -20.23 -15.91 54.11
N LEU A 482 -21.08 -15.00 54.58
CA LEU A 482 -21.56 -13.82 53.80
C LEU A 482 -20.45 -12.85 53.43
N GLU A 483 -19.42 -12.68 54.29
CA GLU A 483 -18.24 -11.86 53.94
C GLU A 483 -17.35 -12.51 52.88
N ILE A 484 -17.40 -13.84 52.76
CA ILE A 484 -16.57 -14.61 51.80
C ILE A 484 -17.21 -14.67 50.41
N THR A 485 -18.53 -14.43 50.27
CA THR A 485 -19.28 -14.51 49.00
C THR A 485 -19.87 -13.13 48.65
N PRO A 486 -19.04 -12.24 48.06
CA PRO A 486 -19.47 -10.86 47.76
C PRO A 486 -20.70 -10.79 46.86
N GLU A 487 -20.87 -11.78 45.97
CA GLU A 487 -22.01 -11.87 45.05
C GLU A 487 -23.33 -12.13 45.82
N LEU A 488 -23.28 -12.96 46.85
CA LEU A 488 -24.46 -13.18 47.70
C LEU A 488 -24.80 -11.95 48.53
N LYS A 489 -23.85 -11.13 48.88
CA LYS A 489 -24.03 -9.85 49.55
C LYS A 489 -24.76 -8.84 48.67
N ALA A 490 -24.54 -8.88 47.37
CA ALA A 490 -25.20 -8.01 46.38
C ALA A 490 -26.66 -8.38 46.11
N GLY A 491 -27.10 -9.62 46.44
CA GLY A 491 -28.45 -10.11 46.27
C GLY A 491 -28.50 -11.63 46.07
N LEU A 492 -29.63 -12.24 46.42
CA LEU A 492 -29.82 -13.67 46.25
C LEU A 492 -29.79 -14.11 44.78
N ASP A 493 -30.39 -13.33 43.91
CA ASP A 493 -30.41 -13.55 42.46
C ASP A 493 -28.98 -13.47 41.87
N VAL A 494 -28.19 -12.51 42.35
CA VAL A 494 -26.80 -12.32 41.94
C VAL A 494 -25.91 -13.50 42.39
N GLY A 495 -26.09 -13.94 43.67
CA GLY A 495 -25.34 -15.09 44.22
C GLY A 495 -25.68 -16.40 43.48
N ILE A 496 -26.95 -16.67 43.20
CA ILE A 496 -27.39 -17.84 42.44
C ILE A 496 -26.83 -17.83 41.03
N LYS A 497 -26.91 -16.69 40.35
CA LYS A 497 -26.36 -16.52 39.00
C LYS A 497 -24.84 -16.76 38.95
N ALA A 498 -24.10 -16.19 39.86
CA ALA A 498 -22.66 -16.35 39.97
C ALA A 498 -22.26 -17.82 40.20
N LYS A 499 -22.98 -18.52 41.08
CA LYS A 499 -22.71 -19.95 41.35
C LYS A 499 -23.04 -20.84 40.16
N LEU A 500 -24.15 -20.59 39.44
CA LEU A 500 -24.47 -21.31 38.20
C LEU A 500 -23.37 -21.12 37.15
N GLN A 501 -22.95 -19.87 36.93
CA GLN A 501 -21.89 -19.55 36.00
C GLN A 501 -20.57 -20.24 36.37
N GLN A 502 -20.20 -20.19 37.64
CA GLN A 502 -19.00 -20.88 38.15
C GLN A 502 -19.04 -22.39 37.88
N SER A 503 -20.20 -23.05 38.11
CA SER A 503 -20.35 -24.49 37.90
C SER A 503 -20.35 -24.87 36.41
N ILE A 504 -20.79 -23.95 35.53
CA ILE A 504 -20.69 -24.11 34.08
C ILE A 504 -19.22 -23.94 33.62
N ASP A 505 -18.57 -22.88 34.06
CA ASP A 505 -17.19 -22.54 33.68
C ASP A 505 -16.17 -23.56 34.16
N SER A 506 -16.42 -24.16 35.35
CA SER A 506 -15.62 -25.25 35.88
C SER A 506 -15.87 -26.60 35.17
N GLY A 507 -16.91 -26.69 34.35
CA GLY A 507 -17.30 -27.93 33.68
C GLY A 507 -17.98 -28.96 34.59
N GLU A 508 -18.30 -28.62 35.85
CA GLU A 508 -19.04 -29.49 36.77
C GLU A 508 -20.48 -29.67 36.33
N LEU A 509 -21.14 -28.61 35.86
CA LEU A 509 -22.51 -28.65 35.35
C LEU A 509 -22.51 -28.67 33.84
N THR A 510 -22.83 -29.84 33.29
CA THR A 510 -22.82 -30.09 31.82
C THR A 510 -24.19 -29.98 31.17
N LEU A 511 -25.25 -29.83 31.97
CA LEU A 511 -26.62 -29.71 31.49
C LEU A 511 -26.88 -28.32 30.88
N ARG A 512 -27.85 -28.23 29.99
CA ARG A 512 -28.35 -26.95 29.51
C ARG A 512 -29.08 -26.24 30.64
N VAL A 513 -28.56 -25.07 31.06
CA VAL A 513 -29.16 -24.26 32.14
C VAL A 513 -30.14 -23.25 31.56
N VAL A 514 -31.39 -23.30 32.03
CA VAL A 514 -32.42 -22.28 31.77
C VAL A 514 -32.65 -21.52 33.06
N GLN A 515 -32.28 -20.25 33.10
CA GLN A 515 -32.40 -19.43 34.29
C GLN A 515 -33.45 -18.31 34.10
N GLN A 516 -34.28 -18.14 35.11
CA GLN A 516 -35.29 -17.06 35.22
C GLN A 516 -35.18 -16.46 36.63
N LEU A 517 -34.16 -15.62 36.82
CA LEU A 517 -33.86 -15.01 38.13
C LEU A 517 -34.33 -13.56 38.11
N HIS A 518 -35.31 -13.27 38.92
CA HIS A 518 -35.81 -11.93 39.13
C HIS A 518 -35.25 -11.36 40.43
N PRO A 519 -34.81 -10.08 40.41
CA PRO A 519 -34.38 -9.43 41.66
C PRO A 519 -35.54 -9.40 42.65
N LEU A 520 -35.23 -9.65 43.92
CA LEU A 520 -36.16 -9.66 45.04
C LEU A 520 -36.16 -8.30 45.74
N GLU A 521 -37.27 -7.94 46.36
CA GLU A 521 -37.34 -6.80 47.30
C GLU A 521 -36.71 -7.24 48.63
N GLU A 522 -35.43 -7.08 48.75
CA GLU A 522 -34.64 -7.50 49.92
C GLU A 522 -34.46 -6.36 50.91
N ASP A 523 -34.72 -6.65 52.19
CA ASP A 523 -34.41 -5.73 53.29
C ASP A 523 -33.04 -6.06 53.89
N GLU A 524 -32.01 -5.34 53.40
CA GLU A 524 -30.61 -5.54 53.81
C GLU A 524 -30.38 -5.27 55.29
N PHE A 525 -31.26 -4.60 55.98
CA PHE A 525 -31.15 -4.28 57.42
C PHE A 525 -31.89 -5.25 58.30
N ASN A 526 -32.64 -6.18 57.73
CA ASN A 526 -33.39 -7.17 58.46
C ASN A 526 -32.56 -8.45 58.68
N SER A 527 -32.16 -8.73 59.92
CA SER A 527 -31.34 -9.90 60.24
C SER A 527 -32.04 -11.22 59.88
N LEU A 528 -33.36 -11.30 60.04
CA LEU A 528 -34.13 -12.49 59.65
C LEU A 528 -34.13 -12.72 58.15
N TRP A 529 -34.14 -11.65 57.37
CA TRP A 529 -34.01 -11.76 55.93
C TRP A 529 -32.58 -12.21 55.51
N LEU A 530 -31.55 -11.71 56.17
CA LEU A 530 -30.19 -12.14 55.91
C LEU A 530 -30.00 -13.64 56.19
N GLU A 531 -30.57 -14.15 57.27
CA GLU A 531 -30.53 -15.59 57.59
C GLU A 531 -31.32 -16.40 56.56
N ALA A 532 -32.50 -15.95 56.17
CA ALA A 532 -33.33 -16.61 55.15
C ALA A 532 -32.64 -16.63 53.78
N ARG A 533 -31.93 -15.55 53.40
CA ARG A 533 -31.19 -15.46 52.15
C ARG A 533 -30.06 -16.52 52.11
N GLU A 534 -29.32 -16.68 53.22
CA GLU A 534 -28.31 -17.72 53.34
C GLU A 534 -28.90 -19.12 53.25
N ASP A 535 -29.95 -19.39 53.98
CA ASP A 535 -30.61 -20.70 53.99
C ASP A 535 -31.13 -21.07 52.59
N ILE A 536 -31.73 -20.12 51.86
CA ILE A 536 -32.19 -20.33 50.48
C ILE A 536 -30.99 -20.57 49.54
N TYR A 537 -29.92 -19.81 49.71
CA TYR A 537 -28.69 -20.01 48.92
C TYR A 537 -28.03 -21.37 49.18
N HIS A 538 -27.98 -21.80 50.43
CA HIS A 538 -27.49 -23.13 50.76
C HIS A 538 -28.34 -24.24 50.18
N PHE A 539 -29.66 -24.11 50.28
CA PHE A 539 -30.59 -25.03 49.65
C PHE A 539 -30.38 -25.10 48.14
N PHE A 540 -30.19 -23.93 47.49
CA PHE A 540 -29.86 -23.87 46.07
C PHE A 540 -28.56 -24.61 45.77
N CYS A 541 -27.48 -24.35 46.51
CA CYS A 541 -26.17 -24.99 46.28
C CYS A 541 -26.25 -26.50 46.43
N GLU A 542 -26.97 -26.99 47.46
CA GLU A 542 -27.18 -28.42 47.70
C GLU A 542 -28.03 -29.07 46.61
N SER A 543 -29.09 -28.39 46.18
CA SER A 543 -29.93 -28.86 45.09
C SER A 543 -29.17 -28.95 43.76
N ILE A 544 -28.38 -27.94 43.39
CA ILE A 544 -27.54 -27.99 42.20
C ILE A 544 -26.46 -29.07 42.31
N HIS A 545 -25.86 -29.24 43.47
CA HIS A 545 -24.92 -30.34 43.73
C HIS A 545 -25.58 -31.71 43.51
N ASN A 546 -26.81 -31.88 43.95
CA ASN A 546 -27.58 -33.10 43.72
C ASN A 546 -27.91 -33.30 42.24
N VAL A 547 -28.23 -32.24 41.49
CA VAL A 547 -28.39 -32.30 40.03
C VAL A 547 -27.09 -32.76 39.37
N ILE A 548 -25.97 -32.15 39.74
CA ILE A 548 -24.65 -32.50 39.22
C ILE A 548 -24.30 -33.95 39.50
N ARG A 549 -24.58 -34.40 40.72
CA ARG A 549 -24.15 -35.73 41.17
C ARG A 549 -25.05 -36.85 40.73
N HIS A 550 -26.35 -36.60 40.56
CA HIS A 550 -27.34 -37.66 40.37
C HIS A 550 -28.22 -37.50 39.11
N ALA A 551 -28.40 -36.31 38.59
CA ALA A 551 -29.29 -36.07 37.47
C ALA A 551 -28.58 -36.02 36.11
N GLN A 552 -27.37 -35.50 36.04
CA GLN A 552 -26.64 -35.39 34.77
C GLN A 552 -25.92 -36.70 34.38
N PRO A 553 -25.65 -36.94 33.07
CA PRO A 553 -24.83 -38.04 32.63
C PRO A 553 -23.43 -38.04 33.29
N PRO A 554 -22.78 -39.19 33.62
CA PRO A 554 -23.22 -40.55 33.30
C PRO A 554 -24.20 -41.16 34.29
N TYR A 555 -24.49 -40.54 35.42
CA TYR A 555 -25.28 -41.13 36.49
C TYR A 555 -26.79 -40.89 36.36
N GLY A 556 -27.21 -39.90 35.64
CA GLY A 556 -28.61 -39.57 35.35
C GLY A 556 -28.90 -39.39 33.89
N THR A 557 -30.15 -39.05 33.56
CA THR A 557 -30.66 -38.91 32.19
C THR A 557 -31.08 -37.46 31.86
N ALA A 558 -30.90 -36.51 32.76
CA ALA A 558 -31.28 -35.14 32.56
C ALA A 558 -30.46 -34.50 31.42
N THR A 559 -31.11 -33.66 30.63
CA THR A 559 -30.48 -32.87 29.56
C THR A 559 -30.52 -31.38 29.90
N GLN A 560 -31.44 -30.98 30.78
CA GLN A 560 -31.66 -29.59 31.11
C GLN A 560 -31.97 -29.45 32.61
N VAL A 561 -31.52 -28.32 33.19
CA VAL A 561 -31.92 -27.86 34.52
C VAL A 561 -32.52 -26.45 34.37
N ARG A 562 -33.66 -26.23 34.97
CA ARG A 562 -34.34 -24.93 35.05
C ARG A 562 -34.24 -24.43 36.49
N VAL A 563 -33.80 -23.18 36.63
CA VAL A 563 -33.71 -22.49 37.90
C VAL A 563 -34.51 -21.21 37.79
N SER A 564 -35.53 -21.04 38.63
CA SER A 564 -36.33 -19.80 38.66
C SER A 564 -36.36 -19.28 40.10
N LEU A 565 -36.24 -17.96 40.20
CA LEU A 565 -36.39 -17.20 41.46
C LEU A 565 -37.32 -16.03 41.18
N HIS A 566 -38.40 -15.97 41.95
CA HIS A 566 -39.36 -14.88 41.87
C HIS A 566 -40.05 -14.63 43.22
N GLN A 567 -40.60 -13.45 43.37
CA GLN A 567 -41.34 -13.07 44.58
C GLN A 567 -42.83 -13.04 44.22
N GLN A 568 -43.63 -13.72 45.02
CA GLN A 568 -45.08 -13.75 44.92
C GLN A 568 -45.71 -13.55 46.29
N ASP A 569 -46.59 -12.57 46.46
CA ASP A 569 -47.34 -12.28 47.68
C ASP A 569 -46.45 -12.27 48.96
N LYS A 570 -45.30 -11.59 48.91
CA LYS A 570 -44.29 -11.54 49.98
C LYS A 570 -43.58 -12.84 50.27
N HIS A 571 -43.70 -13.85 49.43
CA HIS A 571 -42.95 -15.09 49.54
C HIS A 571 -41.88 -15.14 48.47
N CYS A 572 -40.67 -15.56 48.83
CA CYS A 572 -39.61 -15.89 47.89
C CYS A 572 -39.81 -17.33 47.44
N ILE A 573 -39.92 -17.56 46.15
CA ILE A 573 -40.08 -18.88 45.57
C ILE A 573 -38.86 -19.18 44.72
N LEU A 574 -38.07 -20.15 45.16
CA LEU A 574 -36.98 -20.73 44.39
C LEU A 574 -37.42 -22.09 43.86
N THR A 575 -37.39 -22.26 42.55
CA THR A 575 -37.72 -23.54 41.93
C THR A 575 -36.52 -24.05 41.12
N ILE A 576 -36.18 -25.32 41.35
CA ILE A 576 -35.11 -26.01 40.64
C ILE A 576 -35.69 -27.30 40.10
N GLU A 577 -35.75 -27.39 38.78
CA GLU A 577 -36.30 -28.52 38.06
C GLU A 577 -35.30 -29.09 37.07
N ASN A 578 -35.30 -30.39 36.91
CA ASN A 578 -34.57 -31.04 35.84
C ASN A 578 -35.50 -32.02 35.09
N ASP A 579 -35.15 -32.34 33.85
CA ASP A 579 -35.91 -33.23 32.97
C ASP A 579 -35.51 -34.70 33.06
N GLY A 580 -34.81 -35.07 34.10
CA GLY A 580 -34.42 -36.47 34.36
C GLY A 580 -35.54 -37.36 34.88
N ALA A 581 -35.21 -38.56 35.29
CA ALA A 581 -36.16 -39.56 35.77
C ALA A 581 -36.94 -39.06 37.02
N GLN A 582 -38.25 -39.18 37.01
CA GLN A 582 -39.11 -38.87 38.17
C GLN A 582 -38.85 -39.82 39.33
N LEU A 583 -38.68 -39.28 40.53
CA LEU A 583 -38.67 -40.06 41.76
C LEU A 583 -40.05 -40.74 41.93
N GLN A 584 -40.04 -42.07 42.06
CA GLN A 584 -41.25 -42.81 42.39
C GLN A 584 -41.72 -42.48 43.81
N PRO A 585 -42.99 -42.27 44.07
CA PRO A 585 -43.51 -41.88 45.39
C PRO A 585 -43.22 -42.87 46.51
N SER A 586 -42.84 -44.12 46.18
CA SER A 586 -42.55 -45.19 47.14
C SER A 586 -41.24 -45.07 47.90
N VAL A 587 -40.45 -44.02 47.69
CA VAL A 587 -39.15 -43.80 48.34
C VAL A 587 -39.33 -42.92 49.62
N PHE A 588 -40.54 -42.43 49.93
CA PHE A 588 -40.83 -41.54 51.06
C PHE A 588 -41.72 -42.19 52.12
N GLU A 589 -41.91 -43.55 52.15
CA GLU A 589 -42.51 -44.29 53.30
C GLU A 589 -41.44 -44.84 54.26
#